data_ca5012596d430bb30d757cd1c7d5e8f7
#
_entry.id   ca5012596d430bb30d757cd1c7d5e8f7
#
_cell.length_a   1.000
_cell.length_b   1.000
_cell.length_c   1.000
_cell.angle_alpha   90.00
_cell.angle_beta   90.00
_cell.angle_gamma   90.00
#
_symmetry.space_group_name_H-M   'P 1'
#
loop_
_entity.id
_entity.type
_entity.pdbx_description
1 polymer ?
#
loop_
_entity_poly.entity_id
_entity_poly.type
_entity_poly.pdbx_seq_one_letter_code
_entity_poly.pdbx_strand_id
1 'polypeptide(L)'
;MSDISVIELFQKSWNSYQKILDHNYMFHQEIYSAAKDFIQANARQPLTILDVGCGDASQSLRLFEGCDVVEYVGCDLSPFALVLAKQNLAPLHAQVTLIQEDMISCMQQLDRKFDVILSSYVLHHCSLAQKQAFFELAAGLLSDQGMLIHIDLVSSDTETRTQFIENYLDYACKHWSQLAPAELQAIAKHVNAYDFPEPTASLNALASRVDLAELKQIPRHTWHQATVFGKHPG
;
A
#
# COMPACT_ATOMS: atom_id res chain seq x y z
N MET A 1 11.76 7.15 -16.63
CA MET A 1 12.20 5.75 -16.85
C MET A 1 10.96 4.99 -17.29
N SER A 2 11.05 4.14 -18.30
CA SER A 2 9.87 3.47 -18.83
C SER A 2 9.32 2.48 -17.81
N ASP A 3 7.99 2.46 -17.61
CA ASP A 3 7.24 1.57 -16.73
C ASP A 3 7.58 0.08 -16.91
N ILE A 4 8.09 -0.27 -18.09
CA ILE A 4 8.54 -1.63 -18.47
C ILE A 4 9.61 -2.19 -17.51
N SER A 5 10.55 -1.37 -17.02
CA SER A 5 11.64 -1.84 -16.14
C SER A 5 11.15 -2.22 -14.74
N VAL A 6 10.13 -1.52 -14.25
CA VAL A 6 9.51 -1.80 -12.95
C VAL A 6 8.68 -3.08 -13.02
N ILE A 7 7.90 -3.23 -14.09
CA ILE A 7 7.08 -4.43 -14.34
C ILE A 7 7.95 -5.69 -14.46
N GLU A 8 9.02 -5.64 -15.27
CA GLU A 8 9.94 -6.77 -15.42
C GLU A 8 10.69 -7.10 -14.12
N LEU A 9 11.06 -6.08 -13.35
CA LEU A 9 11.70 -6.28 -12.06
C LEU A 9 10.73 -6.93 -11.07
N PHE A 10 9.47 -6.48 -11.07
CA PHE A 10 8.41 -7.04 -10.24
C PHE A 10 8.14 -8.52 -10.58
N GLN A 11 8.05 -8.86 -11.88
CA GLN A 11 7.87 -10.25 -12.32
C GLN A 11 9.02 -11.16 -11.90
N LYS A 12 10.27 -10.69 -12.06
CA LYS A 12 11.47 -11.44 -11.64
C LYS A 12 11.60 -11.58 -10.13
N SER A 13 11.05 -10.61 -9.39
CA SER A 13 11.12 -10.57 -7.93
C SER A 13 9.95 -11.27 -7.24
N TRP A 14 8.96 -11.77 -7.99
CA TRP A 14 7.73 -12.36 -7.44
C TRP A 14 7.99 -13.48 -6.42
N ASN A 15 8.89 -14.41 -6.74
CA ASN A 15 9.23 -15.50 -5.83
C ASN A 15 9.88 -14.99 -4.53
N SER A 16 10.72 -13.97 -4.62
CA SER A 16 11.32 -13.33 -3.44
C SER A 16 10.28 -12.59 -2.61
N TYR A 17 9.32 -11.93 -3.27
CA TYR A 17 8.20 -11.28 -2.60
C TYR A 17 7.31 -12.28 -1.85
N GLN A 18 6.98 -13.43 -2.47
CA GLN A 18 6.23 -14.48 -1.77
C GLN A 18 6.98 -14.98 -0.53
N LYS A 19 8.29 -15.18 -0.60
CA LYS A 19 9.08 -15.53 0.59
C LYS A 19 9.02 -14.45 1.69
N ILE A 20 9.04 -13.17 1.31
CA ILE A 20 8.89 -12.06 2.25
C ILE A 20 7.54 -12.14 2.97
N LEU A 21 6.46 -12.42 2.24
CA LEU A 21 5.12 -12.60 2.81
C LEU A 21 5.03 -13.84 3.70
N ASP A 22 5.49 -15.01 3.20
CA ASP A 22 5.40 -16.30 3.89
C ASP A 22 6.16 -16.30 5.22
N HIS A 23 7.28 -15.58 5.27
CA HIS A 23 8.10 -15.45 6.48
C HIS A 23 7.81 -14.18 7.28
N ASN A 24 6.77 -13.42 6.90
CA ASN A 24 6.34 -12.21 7.60
C ASN A 24 7.45 -11.17 7.84
N TYR A 25 8.41 -11.06 6.92
CA TYR A 25 9.58 -10.19 7.10
C TYR A 25 9.26 -8.70 7.15
N MET A 26 8.11 -8.31 6.61
CA MET A 26 7.61 -6.93 6.61
C MET A 26 6.41 -6.74 7.55
N PHE A 27 6.23 -7.64 8.51
CA PHE A 27 5.19 -7.56 9.54
C PHE A 27 3.76 -7.46 8.98
N HIS A 28 3.50 -8.08 7.83
CA HIS A 28 2.19 -8.07 7.20
C HIS A 28 1.10 -8.62 8.12
N GLN A 29 1.38 -9.71 8.86
CA GLN A 29 0.39 -10.35 9.73
C GLN A 29 -0.11 -9.39 10.80
N GLU A 30 0.81 -8.72 11.51
CA GLU A 30 0.48 -7.80 12.61
C GLU A 30 -0.22 -6.53 12.09
N ILE A 31 0.33 -5.94 11.02
CA ILE A 31 -0.17 -4.67 10.48
C ILE A 31 -1.54 -4.85 9.85
N TYR A 32 -1.70 -5.89 9.00
CA TYR A 32 -2.97 -6.13 8.34
C TYR A 32 -4.05 -6.63 9.30
N SER A 33 -3.71 -7.43 10.33
CA SER A 33 -4.66 -7.80 11.37
C SER A 33 -5.19 -6.58 12.11
N ALA A 34 -4.31 -5.68 12.54
CA ALA A 34 -4.72 -4.47 13.25
C ALA A 34 -5.52 -3.50 12.36
N ALA A 35 -5.17 -3.40 11.06
CA ALA A 35 -5.94 -2.62 10.09
C ALA A 35 -7.32 -3.22 9.84
N LYS A 36 -7.42 -4.55 9.69
CA LYS A 36 -8.68 -5.29 9.57
C LYS A 36 -9.60 -5.04 10.76
N ASP A 37 -9.08 -5.19 11.98
CA ASP A 37 -9.85 -4.95 13.21
C ASP A 37 -10.40 -3.52 13.25
N PHE A 38 -9.59 -2.54 12.81
CA PHE A 38 -10.03 -1.15 12.75
C PHE A 38 -11.14 -0.94 11.70
N ILE A 39 -11.01 -1.53 10.51
CA ILE A 39 -12.04 -1.45 9.45
C ILE A 39 -13.34 -2.06 9.95
N GLN A 40 -13.29 -3.27 10.51
CA GLN A 40 -14.50 -3.98 10.98
C GLN A 40 -15.22 -3.21 12.10
N ALA A 41 -14.48 -2.50 12.95
CA ALA A 41 -15.05 -1.73 14.05
C ALA A 41 -15.61 -0.35 13.62
N ASN A 42 -15.12 0.25 12.53
CA ASN A 42 -15.38 1.65 12.22
C ASN A 42 -15.98 1.90 10.83
N ALA A 43 -15.78 1.00 9.85
CA ALA A 43 -16.30 1.18 8.52
C ALA A 43 -17.80 0.83 8.45
N ARG A 44 -18.58 1.69 7.78
CA ARG A 44 -19.99 1.39 7.51
C ARG A 44 -20.11 0.40 6.36
N GLN A 45 -20.81 -0.69 6.60
CA GLN A 45 -21.12 -1.71 5.61
C GLN A 45 -22.41 -1.35 4.85
N PRO A 46 -22.59 -1.72 3.55
CA PRO A 46 -21.60 -2.40 2.71
C PRO A 46 -20.49 -1.47 2.21
N LEU A 47 -19.34 -2.04 1.80
CA LEU A 47 -18.14 -1.29 1.40
C LEU A 47 -17.95 -1.23 -0.11
N THR A 48 -17.54 -0.06 -0.60
CA THR A 48 -16.91 0.15 -1.89
C THR A 48 -15.43 0.46 -1.68
N ILE A 49 -14.55 -0.27 -2.38
CA ILE A 49 -13.11 -0.25 -2.15
C ILE A 49 -12.38 0.23 -3.41
N LEU A 50 -11.43 1.13 -3.26
CA LEU A 50 -10.39 1.44 -4.23
C LEU A 50 -9.05 0.99 -3.67
N ASP A 51 -8.37 0.08 -4.36
CA ASP A 51 -7.05 -0.45 -3.99
C ASP A 51 -6.03 -0.02 -5.04
N VAL A 52 -5.16 0.93 -4.69
CA VAL A 52 -4.17 1.48 -5.62
C VAL A 52 -2.83 0.78 -5.47
N GLY A 53 -2.31 0.26 -6.59
CA GLY A 53 -1.17 -0.65 -6.58
C GLY A 53 -1.53 -1.99 -5.93
N CYS A 54 -2.67 -2.55 -6.31
CA CYS A 54 -3.27 -3.72 -5.66
C CYS A 54 -2.42 -5.00 -5.76
N GLY A 55 -1.43 -5.05 -6.64
CA GLY A 55 -0.63 -6.23 -6.88
C GLY A 55 -1.51 -7.44 -7.25
N ASP A 56 -1.28 -8.58 -6.57
CA ASP A 56 -2.13 -9.78 -6.69
C ASP A 56 -3.37 -9.77 -5.79
N ALA A 57 -3.58 -8.70 -5.02
CA ALA A 57 -4.67 -8.50 -4.09
C ALA A 57 -4.82 -9.60 -2.98
N SER A 58 -3.82 -10.46 -2.81
CA SER A 58 -3.88 -11.53 -1.78
C SER A 58 -3.96 -10.96 -0.35
N GLN A 59 -3.23 -9.86 -0.11
CA GLN A 59 -3.27 -9.19 1.19
C GLN A 59 -4.55 -8.37 1.36
N SER A 60 -5.06 -7.75 0.30
CA SER A 60 -6.33 -7.03 0.30
C SER A 60 -7.51 -7.96 0.62
N LEU A 61 -7.53 -9.17 0.04
CA LEU A 61 -8.53 -10.18 0.39
C LEU A 61 -8.52 -10.47 1.90
N ARG A 62 -7.34 -10.64 2.51
CA ARG A 62 -7.22 -10.88 3.96
C ARG A 62 -7.68 -9.68 4.79
N LEU A 63 -7.37 -8.47 4.32
CA LEU A 63 -7.75 -7.22 4.99
C LEU A 63 -9.26 -7.06 5.08
N PHE A 64 -9.97 -7.40 4.00
CA PHE A 64 -11.44 -7.25 3.90
C PHE A 64 -12.21 -8.53 4.23
N GLU A 65 -11.55 -9.59 4.68
CA GLU A 65 -12.23 -10.80 5.11
C GLU A 65 -13.21 -10.51 6.26
N GLY A 66 -14.47 -10.94 6.09
CA GLY A 66 -15.55 -10.68 7.04
C GLY A 66 -16.22 -9.31 6.91
N CYS A 67 -15.80 -8.48 5.94
CA CYS A 67 -16.53 -7.28 5.54
C CYS A 67 -17.53 -7.59 4.42
N ASP A 68 -18.64 -6.84 4.40
CA ASP A 68 -19.60 -6.86 3.30
C ASP A 68 -19.13 -5.93 2.20
N VAL A 69 -18.32 -6.45 1.27
CA VAL A 69 -17.77 -5.70 0.14
C VAL A 69 -18.68 -5.89 -1.06
N VAL A 70 -19.28 -4.83 -1.56
CA VAL A 70 -20.15 -4.88 -2.76
C VAL A 70 -19.40 -4.53 -4.04
N GLU A 71 -18.31 -3.76 -3.92
CA GLU A 71 -17.50 -3.38 -5.06
C GLU A 71 -16.02 -3.21 -4.68
N TYR A 72 -15.16 -3.73 -5.55
CA TYR A 72 -13.71 -3.58 -5.45
C TYR A 72 -13.16 -3.09 -6.79
N VAL A 73 -12.49 -1.95 -6.76
CA VAL A 73 -11.72 -1.42 -7.89
C VAL A 73 -10.25 -1.50 -7.53
N GLY A 74 -9.48 -2.27 -8.28
CA GLY A 74 -8.04 -2.38 -8.10
C GLY A 74 -7.29 -1.84 -9.31
N CYS A 75 -6.18 -1.13 -9.11
CA CYS A 75 -5.28 -0.79 -10.20
C CYS A 75 -3.84 -1.19 -9.90
N ASP A 76 -3.14 -1.64 -10.94
CA ASP A 76 -1.71 -1.98 -10.87
C ASP A 76 -1.07 -1.87 -12.26
N LEU A 77 0.22 -1.60 -12.32
CA LEU A 77 0.99 -1.55 -13.56
C LEU A 77 1.26 -2.93 -14.16
N SER A 78 1.28 -3.96 -13.32
CA SER A 78 1.65 -5.33 -13.71
C SER A 78 0.44 -6.12 -14.22
N PRO A 79 0.34 -6.40 -15.53
CA PRO A 79 -0.74 -7.26 -16.05
C PRO A 79 -0.68 -8.68 -15.45
N PHE A 80 0.51 -9.16 -15.09
CA PHE A 80 0.68 -10.45 -14.43
C PHE A 80 0.06 -10.45 -13.03
N ALA A 81 0.31 -9.41 -12.24
CA ALA A 81 -0.27 -9.27 -10.91
C ALA A 81 -1.81 -9.20 -10.99
N LEU A 82 -2.36 -8.45 -11.95
CA LEU A 82 -3.81 -8.33 -12.15
C LEU A 82 -4.48 -9.66 -12.54
N VAL A 83 -3.80 -10.53 -13.26
CA VAL A 83 -4.30 -11.89 -13.55
C VAL A 83 -4.44 -12.69 -12.25
N LEU A 84 -3.45 -12.62 -11.35
CA LEU A 84 -3.50 -13.25 -10.03
C LEU A 84 -4.56 -12.60 -9.13
N ALA A 85 -4.65 -11.27 -9.15
CA ALA A 85 -5.66 -10.52 -8.38
C ALA A 85 -7.08 -10.97 -8.71
N LYS A 86 -7.38 -11.19 -10.00
CA LYS A 86 -8.68 -11.69 -10.43
C LYS A 86 -9.02 -13.06 -9.83
N GLN A 87 -8.01 -13.93 -9.68
CA GLN A 87 -8.19 -15.25 -9.06
C GLN A 87 -8.33 -15.13 -7.55
N ASN A 88 -7.48 -14.34 -6.92
CA ASN A 88 -7.47 -14.17 -5.47
C ASN A 88 -8.73 -13.49 -4.94
N LEU A 89 -9.31 -12.55 -5.71
CA LEU A 89 -10.52 -11.81 -5.32
C LEU A 89 -11.82 -12.58 -5.58
N ALA A 90 -11.80 -13.72 -6.23
CA ALA A 90 -13.02 -14.51 -6.50
C ALA A 90 -13.86 -14.83 -5.26
N PRO A 91 -13.27 -15.11 -4.07
CA PRO A 91 -14.03 -15.35 -2.85
C PRO A 91 -14.71 -14.11 -2.25
N LEU A 92 -14.38 -12.90 -2.72
CA LEU A 92 -14.93 -11.66 -2.15
C LEU A 92 -16.43 -11.46 -2.45
N HIS A 93 -16.96 -12.18 -3.46
CA HIS A 93 -18.36 -12.05 -3.92
C HIS A 93 -18.82 -10.62 -4.27
N ALA A 94 -17.88 -9.74 -4.59
CA ALA A 94 -18.08 -8.36 -4.97
C ALA A 94 -18.05 -8.16 -6.48
N GLN A 95 -18.52 -7.01 -6.95
CA GLN A 95 -18.22 -6.56 -8.29
C GLN A 95 -16.76 -6.13 -8.35
N VAL A 96 -15.90 -6.88 -9.07
CA VAL A 96 -14.46 -6.62 -9.17
C VAL A 96 -14.15 -5.97 -10.51
N THR A 97 -13.50 -4.81 -10.48
CA THR A 97 -12.92 -4.11 -11.63
C THR A 97 -11.41 -3.98 -11.44
N LEU A 98 -10.63 -4.48 -12.38
CA LEU A 98 -9.16 -4.39 -12.37
C LEU A 98 -8.68 -3.56 -13.56
N ILE A 99 -7.85 -2.55 -13.27
CA ILE A 99 -7.40 -1.55 -14.24
C ILE A 99 -5.88 -1.61 -14.34
N GLN A 100 -5.36 -1.84 -15.54
CA GLN A 100 -3.92 -1.80 -15.77
C GLN A 100 -3.49 -0.35 -16.05
N GLU A 101 -3.15 0.37 -15.00
CA GLU A 101 -2.77 1.79 -15.06
C GLU A 101 -1.90 2.16 -13.84
N ASP A 102 -1.15 3.25 -13.93
CA ASP A 102 -0.53 3.85 -12.74
C ASP A 102 -1.60 4.45 -11.82
N MET A 103 -1.30 4.48 -10.52
CA MET A 103 -2.30 4.86 -9.53
C MET A 103 -2.84 6.27 -9.70
N ILE A 104 -2.01 7.24 -10.11
CA ILE A 104 -2.45 8.64 -10.28
C ILE A 104 -3.37 8.76 -11.48
N SER A 105 -2.98 8.19 -12.62
CA SER A 105 -3.81 8.17 -13.83
C SER A 105 -5.12 7.41 -13.62
N CYS A 106 -5.08 6.28 -12.90
CA CYS A 106 -6.28 5.54 -12.53
C CYS A 106 -7.22 6.40 -11.68
N MET A 107 -6.71 7.00 -10.59
CA MET A 107 -7.52 7.82 -9.68
C MET A 107 -8.12 9.05 -10.38
N GLN A 108 -7.41 9.66 -11.33
CA GLN A 108 -7.91 10.80 -12.10
C GLN A 108 -9.09 10.47 -13.03
N GLN A 109 -9.22 9.22 -13.46
CA GLN A 109 -10.28 8.76 -14.34
C GLN A 109 -11.56 8.36 -13.58
N LEU A 110 -11.49 8.25 -12.24
CA LEU A 110 -12.62 7.84 -11.42
C LEU A 110 -13.48 9.06 -11.05
N ASP A 111 -14.79 8.95 -11.29
CA ASP A 111 -15.80 9.97 -10.94
C ASP A 111 -16.82 9.38 -9.97
N ARG A 112 -16.34 8.93 -8.80
CA ARG A 112 -17.19 8.30 -7.78
C ARG A 112 -16.50 8.31 -6.43
N LYS A 113 -17.26 8.00 -5.37
CA LYS A 113 -16.74 7.92 -4.00
C LYS A 113 -16.52 6.47 -3.57
N PHE A 114 -15.57 6.29 -2.65
CA PHE A 114 -15.23 5.01 -2.04
C PHE A 114 -15.27 5.11 -0.53
N ASP A 115 -15.71 4.03 0.11
CA ASP A 115 -15.75 3.95 1.57
C ASP A 115 -14.36 3.62 2.14
N VAL A 116 -13.56 2.88 1.37
CA VAL A 116 -12.17 2.60 1.70
C VAL A 116 -11.29 2.84 0.48
N ILE A 117 -10.23 3.62 0.65
CA ILE A 117 -9.10 3.70 -0.28
C ILE A 117 -7.93 3.02 0.40
N LEU A 118 -7.37 1.99 -0.24
CA LEU A 118 -6.19 1.29 0.23
C LEU A 118 -4.98 1.66 -0.63
N SER A 119 -3.88 2.00 0.03
CA SER A 119 -2.55 2.11 -0.58
C SER A 119 -1.58 1.31 0.29
N SER A 120 -1.09 0.20 -0.24
CA SER A 120 -0.26 -0.72 0.52
C SER A 120 1.05 -1.01 -0.21
N TYR A 121 2.16 -0.56 0.38
CA TYR A 121 3.52 -0.71 -0.15
C TYR A 121 3.70 -0.15 -1.57
N VAL A 122 3.15 1.06 -1.81
CA VAL A 122 3.16 1.72 -3.12
C VAL A 122 3.77 3.13 -3.05
N LEU A 123 3.37 3.95 -2.06
CA LEU A 123 3.73 5.37 -2.04
C LEU A 123 5.22 5.60 -1.81
N HIS A 124 5.93 4.66 -1.18
CA HIS A 124 7.38 4.79 -1.03
C HIS A 124 8.13 4.79 -2.38
N HIS A 125 7.50 4.33 -3.48
CA HIS A 125 8.07 4.42 -4.83
C HIS A 125 7.84 5.78 -5.51
N CYS A 126 7.07 6.66 -4.89
CA CYS A 126 6.64 7.92 -5.48
C CYS A 126 7.52 9.09 -5.06
N SER A 127 7.67 10.07 -5.95
CA SER A 127 8.21 11.36 -5.58
C SER A 127 7.26 12.11 -4.63
N LEU A 128 7.76 13.09 -3.90
CA LEU A 128 6.95 13.90 -2.99
C LEU A 128 5.76 14.58 -3.72
N ALA A 129 5.95 15.02 -4.97
CA ALA A 129 4.88 15.60 -5.77
C ALA A 129 3.79 14.59 -6.12
N GLN A 130 4.15 13.34 -6.43
CA GLN A 130 3.18 12.26 -6.67
C GLN A 130 2.45 11.86 -5.39
N LYS A 131 3.14 11.83 -4.24
CA LYS A 131 2.50 11.61 -2.94
C LYS A 131 1.48 12.70 -2.63
N GLN A 132 1.82 13.97 -2.89
CA GLN A 132 0.87 15.08 -2.73
C GLN A 132 -0.35 14.90 -3.64
N ALA A 133 -0.15 14.62 -4.93
CA ALA A 133 -1.25 14.37 -5.88
C ALA A 133 -2.12 13.18 -5.44
N PHE A 134 -1.51 12.11 -4.90
CA PHE A 134 -2.25 10.99 -4.35
C PHE A 134 -3.19 11.41 -3.20
N PHE A 135 -2.71 12.20 -2.22
CA PHE A 135 -3.55 12.66 -1.11
C PHE A 135 -4.68 13.58 -1.60
N GLU A 136 -4.41 14.46 -2.58
CA GLU A 136 -5.42 15.33 -3.21
C GLU A 136 -6.54 14.51 -3.87
N LEU A 137 -6.17 13.50 -4.66
CA LEU A 137 -7.10 12.60 -5.32
C LEU A 137 -7.85 11.72 -4.31
N ALA A 138 -7.16 11.18 -3.31
CA ALA A 138 -7.79 10.37 -2.28
C ALA A 138 -8.85 11.16 -1.50
N ALA A 139 -8.58 12.39 -1.09
CA ALA A 139 -9.56 13.26 -0.43
C ALA A 139 -10.77 13.52 -1.33
N GLY A 140 -10.53 13.69 -2.65
CA GLY A 140 -11.59 13.85 -3.65
C GLY A 140 -12.44 12.60 -3.84
N LEU A 141 -11.87 11.41 -3.76
CA LEU A 141 -12.54 10.12 -4.00
C LEU A 141 -13.13 9.47 -2.74
N LEU A 142 -12.73 9.88 -1.54
CA LEU A 142 -13.33 9.38 -0.30
C LEU A 142 -14.78 9.83 -0.13
N SER A 143 -15.64 8.90 0.31
CA SER A 143 -16.96 9.23 0.83
C SER A 143 -16.84 10.04 2.14
N ASP A 144 -17.93 10.66 2.60
CA ASP A 144 -17.85 11.55 3.77
C ASP A 144 -17.44 10.83 5.07
N GLN A 145 -17.68 9.53 5.14
CA GLN A 145 -17.27 8.70 6.27
C GLN A 145 -16.25 7.64 5.84
N GLY A 146 -15.67 7.83 4.66
CA GLY A 146 -14.66 6.95 4.12
C GLY A 146 -13.33 7.08 4.84
N MET A 147 -12.51 6.05 4.70
CA MET A 147 -11.16 6.01 5.26
C MET A 147 -10.12 5.68 4.20
N LEU A 148 -8.99 6.39 4.25
CA LEU A 148 -7.77 6.06 3.52
C LEU A 148 -6.88 5.25 4.44
N ILE A 149 -6.57 4.03 4.03
CA ILE A 149 -5.64 3.13 4.72
C ILE A 149 -4.32 3.16 3.97
N HIS A 150 -3.30 3.66 4.61
CA HIS A 150 -1.94 3.72 4.08
C HIS A 150 -1.05 2.78 4.88
N ILE A 151 -0.57 1.71 4.24
CA ILE A 151 0.37 0.73 4.82
C ILE A 151 1.66 0.83 4.04
N ASP A 152 2.77 1.23 4.68
CA ASP A 152 4.00 1.45 3.93
C ASP A 152 5.26 1.47 4.80
N LEU A 153 6.39 1.60 4.12
CA LEU A 153 7.67 1.95 4.71
C LEU A 153 7.66 3.40 5.18
N VAL A 154 8.09 3.63 6.42
CA VAL A 154 8.24 4.96 7.00
C VAL A 154 9.66 5.15 7.53
N SER A 155 10.29 6.27 7.19
CA SER A 155 11.56 6.69 7.78
C SER A 155 11.36 7.35 9.15
N SER A 156 12.42 7.59 9.90
CA SER A 156 12.36 8.45 11.08
C SER A 156 12.52 9.91 10.69
N ASP A 157 12.08 10.84 11.55
CA ASP A 157 12.17 12.28 11.30
C ASP A 157 13.61 12.80 11.18
N THR A 158 14.58 12.05 11.69
CA THR A 158 16.00 12.42 11.72
C THR A 158 16.86 11.61 10.75
N GLU A 159 16.26 10.65 10.06
CA GLU A 159 16.97 9.72 9.17
C GLU A 159 16.95 10.25 7.73
N THR A 160 18.14 10.39 7.14
CA THR A 160 18.22 10.66 5.70
C THR A 160 17.85 9.41 4.91
N ARG A 161 17.44 9.57 3.64
CA ARG A 161 17.15 8.43 2.76
C ARG A 161 18.34 7.43 2.69
N THR A 162 19.57 7.94 2.64
CA THR A 162 20.76 7.08 2.61
C THR A 162 20.88 6.25 3.89
N GLN A 163 20.71 6.86 5.06
CA GLN A 163 20.73 6.17 6.34
C GLN A 163 19.60 5.15 6.46
N PHE A 164 18.39 5.51 6.00
CA PHE A 164 17.27 4.58 5.94
C PHE A 164 17.65 3.34 5.13
N ILE A 165 18.15 3.52 3.90
CA ILE A 165 18.50 2.41 3.00
C ILE A 165 19.58 1.53 3.63
N GLU A 166 20.64 2.11 4.17
CA GLU A 166 21.72 1.39 4.83
C GLU A 166 21.19 0.55 5.99
N ASN A 167 20.41 1.14 6.89
CA ASN A 167 19.83 0.47 8.05
C ASN A 167 18.85 -0.64 7.66
N TYR A 168 17.98 -0.35 6.69
CA TYR A 168 16.97 -1.31 6.21
C TYR A 168 17.62 -2.54 5.56
N LEU A 169 18.61 -2.33 4.70
CA LEU A 169 19.32 -3.42 4.03
C LEU A 169 20.21 -4.21 4.99
N ASP A 170 20.85 -3.56 5.95
CA ASP A 170 21.59 -4.24 7.01
C ASP A 170 20.68 -5.16 7.84
N TYR A 171 19.49 -4.65 8.19
CA TYR A 171 18.47 -5.45 8.87
C TYR A 171 18.02 -6.64 8.01
N ALA A 172 17.69 -6.41 6.75
CA ALA A 172 17.26 -7.47 5.84
C ALA A 172 18.34 -8.55 5.69
N CYS A 173 19.61 -8.18 5.54
CA CYS A 173 20.73 -9.12 5.47
C CYS A 173 20.88 -9.97 6.74
N LYS A 174 20.56 -9.41 7.91
CA LYS A 174 20.69 -10.11 9.20
C LYS A 174 19.48 -10.98 9.53
N HIS A 175 18.29 -10.61 9.09
CA HIS A 175 17.06 -11.22 9.58
C HIS A 175 16.25 -11.97 8.52
N TRP A 176 16.44 -11.70 7.22
CA TRP A 176 15.67 -12.34 6.14
C TRP A 176 16.37 -13.62 5.65
N SER A 177 16.54 -14.57 6.55
CA SER A 177 17.39 -15.76 6.40
C SER A 177 16.94 -16.74 5.29
N GLN A 178 15.69 -16.66 4.81
CA GLN A 178 15.17 -17.53 3.75
C GLN A 178 15.42 -16.97 2.34
N LEU A 179 15.96 -15.75 2.25
CA LEU A 179 16.37 -15.17 0.98
C LEU A 179 17.82 -15.55 0.66
N ALA A 180 18.03 -16.01 -0.57
CA ALA A 180 19.36 -16.26 -1.07
C ALA A 180 20.15 -14.94 -1.25
N PRO A 181 21.48 -14.96 -1.22
CA PRO A 181 22.31 -13.77 -1.42
C PRO A 181 21.97 -12.99 -2.71
N ALA A 182 21.64 -13.70 -3.80
CA ALA A 182 21.24 -13.07 -5.06
C ALA A 182 19.87 -12.35 -4.96
N GLU A 183 18.94 -12.88 -4.17
CA GLU A 183 17.63 -12.26 -3.92
C GLU A 183 17.81 -10.99 -3.07
N LEU A 184 18.61 -11.04 -2.01
CA LEU A 184 18.96 -9.87 -1.18
C LEU A 184 19.67 -8.79 -2.01
N GLN A 185 20.56 -9.17 -2.93
CA GLN A 185 21.21 -8.22 -3.83
C GLN A 185 20.21 -7.57 -4.81
N ALA A 186 19.25 -8.31 -5.32
CA ALA A 186 18.19 -7.76 -6.19
C ALA A 186 17.30 -6.78 -5.42
N ILE A 187 16.92 -7.12 -4.17
CA ILE A 187 16.18 -6.22 -3.27
C ILE A 187 16.99 -4.96 -2.98
N ALA A 188 18.28 -5.10 -2.65
CA ALA A 188 19.14 -3.96 -2.39
C ALA A 188 19.22 -3.02 -3.60
N LYS A 189 19.32 -3.56 -4.82
CA LYS A 189 19.32 -2.77 -6.05
C LYS A 189 17.99 -2.02 -6.23
N HIS A 190 16.86 -2.68 -5.94
CA HIS A 190 15.53 -2.09 -6.04
C HIS A 190 15.37 -0.96 -5.02
N VAL A 191 15.60 -1.22 -3.74
CA VAL A 191 15.47 -0.24 -2.64
C VAL A 191 16.32 1.00 -2.88
N ASN A 192 17.59 0.81 -3.30
CA ASN A 192 18.47 1.94 -3.63
C ASN A 192 17.94 2.80 -4.79
N ALA A 193 17.33 2.19 -5.80
CA ALA A 193 16.90 2.88 -6.99
C ALA A 193 15.52 3.55 -6.85
N TYR A 194 14.59 2.91 -6.12
CA TYR A 194 13.17 3.22 -6.25
C TYR A 194 12.45 3.54 -4.93
N ASP A 195 13.07 3.35 -3.75
CA ASP A 195 12.38 3.61 -2.49
C ASP A 195 12.71 5.02 -1.95
N PHE A 196 11.66 5.77 -1.68
CA PHE A 196 11.67 7.14 -1.15
C PHE A 196 10.68 7.22 0.02
N PRO A 197 10.93 6.50 1.14
CA PRO A 197 10.03 6.53 2.29
C PRO A 197 10.04 7.92 2.93
N GLU A 198 8.88 8.33 3.44
CA GLU A 198 8.72 9.57 4.19
C GLU A 198 8.56 9.28 5.68
N PRO A 199 8.92 10.23 6.54
CA PRO A 199 8.51 10.20 7.94
C PRO A 199 6.99 10.28 8.06
N THR A 200 6.42 9.65 9.09
CA THR A 200 4.98 9.72 9.38
C THR A 200 4.49 11.18 9.50
N ALA A 201 5.28 12.06 10.10
CA ALA A 201 4.95 13.47 10.21
C ALA A 201 4.79 14.16 8.85
N SER A 202 5.63 13.80 7.85
CA SER A 202 5.52 14.33 6.48
C SER A 202 4.23 13.85 5.80
N LEU A 203 3.87 12.58 5.96
CA LEU A 203 2.63 12.01 5.40
C LEU A 203 1.40 12.66 6.06
N ASN A 204 1.41 12.86 7.37
CA ASN A 204 0.35 13.56 8.10
C ASN A 204 0.21 15.02 7.64
N ALA A 205 1.33 15.69 7.35
CA ALA A 205 1.30 17.05 6.80
C ALA A 205 0.69 17.09 5.38
N LEU A 206 0.95 16.10 4.53
CA LEU A 206 0.31 15.98 3.21
C LEU A 206 -1.20 15.74 3.34
N ALA A 207 -1.61 14.83 4.22
CA ALA A 207 -3.02 14.54 4.49
C ALA A 207 -3.77 15.79 5.00
N SER A 208 -3.17 16.51 5.95
CA SER A 208 -3.77 17.71 6.54
C SER A 208 -3.98 18.85 5.55
N ARG A 209 -3.17 18.94 4.47
CA ARG A 209 -3.36 19.96 3.42
C ARG A 209 -4.63 19.76 2.59
N VAL A 210 -5.21 18.58 2.66
CA VAL A 210 -6.41 18.18 1.92
C VAL A 210 -7.57 17.79 2.86
N ASP A 211 -7.55 18.33 4.08
CA ASP A 211 -8.56 18.13 5.12
C ASP A 211 -8.76 16.65 5.53
N LEU A 212 -7.73 15.83 5.41
CA LEU A 212 -7.68 14.50 5.97
C LEU A 212 -6.94 14.51 7.32
N ALA A 213 -7.57 13.94 8.35
CA ALA A 213 -7.00 13.77 9.67
C ALA A 213 -6.55 12.32 9.89
N GLU A 214 -5.50 12.14 10.70
CA GLU A 214 -5.15 10.83 11.22
C GLU A 214 -6.24 10.35 12.18
N LEU A 215 -6.94 9.27 11.82
CA LEU A 215 -7.93 8.60 12.66
C LEU A 215 -7.29 7.55 13.57
N LYS A 216 -6.26 6.88 13.04
CA LYS A 216 -5.56 5.81 13.74
C LYS A 216 -4.16 5.63 13.18
N GLN A 217 -3.20 5.53 14.06
CA GLN A 217 -1.87 5.03 13.76
C GLN A 217 -1.74 3.61 14.34
N ILE A 218 -1.46 2.63 13.47
CA ILE A 218 -1.14 1.27 13.87
C ILE A 218 0.34 1.24 14.28
N PRO A 219 0.70 0.59 15.38
CA PRO A 219 2.08 0.59 15.86
C PRO A 219 3.08 0.22 14.79
N ARG A 220 4.17 0.98 14.73
CA ARG A 220 5.28 0.75 13.81
C ARG A 220 6.04 -0.51 14.20
N HIS A 221 6.31 -1.34 13.21
CA HIS A 221 7.20 -2.50 13.30
C HIS A 221 8.45 -2.21 12.48
N THR A 222 9.55 -1.87 13.13
CA THR A 222 10.79 -1.39 12.49
C THR A 222 10.54 -0.19 11.57
N TRP A 223 10.40 -0.38 10.27
CA TRP A 223 10.09 0.65 9.27
C TRP A 223 8.69 0.49 8.66
N HIS A 224 7.93 -0.51 9.06
CA HIS A 224 6.62 -0.82 8.49
C HIS A 224 5.52 -0.29 9.41
N GLN A 225 4.57 0.42 8.85
CA GLN A 225 3.49 1.06 9.60
C GLN A 225 2.22 1.16 8.78
N ALA A 226 1.07 1.18 9.44
CA ALA A 226 -0.15 1.64 8.83
C ALA A 226 -0.66 2.90 9.52
N THR A 227 -1.21 3.81 8.71
CA THR A 227 -1.92 4.99 9.18
C THR A 227 -3.27 5.04 8.47
N VAL A 228 -4.33 5.26 9.24
CA VAL A 228 -5.68 5.45 8.71
C VAL A 228 -6.01 6.93 8.79
N PHE A 229 -6.41 7.48 7.66
CA PHE A 229 -6.87 8.87 7.54
C PHE A 229 -8.35 8.90 7.19
N GLY A 230 -9.03 9.97 7.55
CA GLY A 230 -10.40 10.25 7.16
C GLY A 230 -10.69 11.73 7.17
N LYS A 231 -11.84 12.13 6.67
CA LYS A 231 -12.27 13.52 6.73
C LYS A 231 -12.51 13.93 8.18
N HIS A 232 -12.19 15.17 8.51
CA HIS A 232 -12.53 15.70 9.84
C HIS A 232 -14.03 15.54 10.09
N PRO A 233 -14.45 15.01 11.27
CA PRO A 233 -15.84 15.12 11.66
C PRO A 233 -16.16 16.61 11.78
N GLY A 234 -17.11 17.09 10.94
CA GLY A 234 -17.57 18.48 10.95
C GLY A 234 -18.22 18.87 12.26
#